data_87178fade2c903799a5b8925437d2a96
#
_entry.id   87178fade2c903799a5b8925437d2a96
#
_cell.length_a   1.000
_cell.length_b   1.000
_cell.length_c   1.000
_cell.angle_alpha   90.00
_cell.angle_beta   90.00
_cell.angle_gamma   90.00
#
_symmetry.space_group_name_H-M   'P 1'
#
loop_
_entity.id
_entity.type
_entity.pdbx_description
1 polymer ?
#
loop_
_entity_poly.entity_id
_entity_poly.type
_entity_poly.pdbx_seq_one_letter_code
_entity_poly.pdbx_strand_id
1 'polypeptide(L)'
;EMCIRDRAETFPYRLEDNPSYLHFPGNGKRVLYGEDIFVGYRYYDTKKVPVRYAFGHGLSYTEFAYGDLNLSSAQMTDEDILTVSFKVKNTGKTEGKEVVQLYVADMCGISERPVKELKGFAKVHLLPGEEKTVSMEISARDLSYYEERLGDWYAPSGTYRILIGHASDDVRLHADIIFETQKELPLCVDFTTTFGELLDHTKTAPVITELLAPLAAAAASAEGMSDEYKKLGEQVIREMPLKFLLGQMPGEQVEQLIGQLNCLLAQ
;
A
#
# COMPACT_ATOMS: atom_id res chain seq x y z
N GLU A 1 -33.53 -6.85 15.93
CA GLU A 1 -32.83 -5.82 15.09
C GLU A 1 -31.31 -5.91 15.11
N MET A 2 -30.72 -6.99 15.61
CA MET A 2 -29.27 -7.19 15.66
C MET A 2 -28.65 -7.72 14.35
N CYS A 3 -29.31 -7.62 13.24
CA CYS A 3 -28.91 -8.37 12.07
C CYS A 3 -28.49 -7.52 10.88
N ILE A 4 -28.39 -6.23 11.02
CA ILE A 4 -28.11 -5.35 9.87
C ILE A 4 -26.74 -4.73 10.02
N ARG A 5 -25.68 -5.50 9.63
CA ARG A 5 -24.33 -4.99 9.37
C ARG A 5 -23.85 -3.98 10.39
N ASP A 6 -23.68 -4.44 11.60
CA ASP A 6 -23.35 -3.63 12.77
C ASP A 6 -21.92 -3.87 13.28
N ARG A 7 -21.15 -4.73 12.58
CA ARG A 7 -19.80 -5.09 13.02
C ARG A 7 -18.76 -4.21 12.34
N ALA A 8 -18.51 -3.06 12.94
CA ALA A 8 -17.41 -2.17 12.56
C ALA A 8 -16.06 -2.67 13.11
N GLU A 9 -15.89 -3.99 13.24
CA GLU A 9 -14.67 -4.66 13.67
C GLU A 9 -14.59 -6.07 13.09
N THR A 10 -13.41 -6.68 13.18
CA THR A 10 -13.17 -8.07 12.75
C THR A 10 -13.15 -8.98 13.98
N PHE A 11 -13.84 -10.12 13.91
CA PHE A 11 -13.85 -11.13 14.96
C PHE A 11 -13.00 -12.33 14.54
N PRO A 12 -11.84 -12.55 15.13
CA PRO A 12 -11.04 -13.75 14.87
C PRO A 12 -11.71 -15.00 15.45
N TYR A 13 -11.23 -16.18 15.08
CA TYR A 13 -11.67 -17.44 15.68
C TYR A 13 -11.13 -17.63 17.09
N ARG A 14 -9.93 -17.11 17.37
CA ARG A 14 -9.24 -17.28 18.65
C ARG A 14 -8.68 -15.94 19.11
N LEU A 15 -8.50 -15.81 20.40
CA LEU A 15 -7.86 -14.63 21.00
C LEU A 15 -6.40 -14.50 20.54
N GLU A 16 -5.72 -15.64 20.36
CA GLU A 16 -4.34 -15.73 19.91
C GLU A 16 -4.12 -15.22 18.48
N ASP A 17 -5.18 -15.20 17.69
CA ASP A 17 -5.13 -14.67 16.31
C ASP A 17 -5.11 -13.12 16.30
N ASN A 18 -5.32 -12.47 17.45
CA ASN A 18 -5.29 -11.00 17.52
C ASN A 18 -3.85 -10.50 17.39
N PRO A 19 -3.57 -9.50 16.54
CA PRO A 19 -2.22 -8.98 16.32
C PRO A 19 -1.56 -8.43 17.59
N SER A 20 -2.33 -7.92 18.54
CA SER A 20 -1.82 -7.41 19.83
C SER A 20 -1.60 -8.48 20.88
N TYR A 21 -1.94 -9.76 20.62
CA TYR A 21 -1.97 -10.83 21.64
C TYR A 21 -0.66 -10.99 22.41
N LEU A 22 0.48 -10.90 21.71
CA LEU A 22 1.80 -11.04 22.33
C LEU A 22 2.26 -9.78 23.08
N HIS A 23 1.64 -8.65 22.84
CA HIS A 23 2.06 -7.35 23.36
C HIS A 23 1.16 -6.81 24.46
N PHE A 24 -0.08 -7.30 24.56
CA PHE A 24 -1.05 -6.92 25.58
C PHE A 24 -1.10 -7.94 26.71
N PRO A 25 -1.15 -7.51 27.99
CA PRO A 25 -1.25 -6.13 28.52
C PRO A 25 0.11 -5.43 28.71
N GLY A 26 1.20 -5.97 28.19
CA GLY A 26 2.55 -5.47 28.37
C GLY A 26 3.23 -6.05 29.63
N ASN A 27 4.34 -5.44 30.03
CA ASN A 27 5.17 -5.91 31.16
C ASN A 27 5.16 -4.90 32.34
N GLY A 28 3.98 -4.50 32.78
CA GLY A 28 3.77 -3.65 33.96
C GLY A 28 3.93 -2.14 33.70
N LYS A 29 5.00 -1.67 33.07
CA LYS A 29 5.25 -0.24 32.82
C LYS A 29 5.25 0.14 31.33
N ARG A 30 5.31 -0.85 30.43
CA ARG A 30 5.41 -0.63 28.98
C ARG A 30 4.44 -1.55 28.25
N VAL A 31 3.74 -0.97 27.27
CA VAL A 31 2.95 -1.68 26.28
C VAL A 31 3.57 -1.38 24.93
N LEU A 32 3.86 -2.43 24.16
CA LEU A 32 4.37 -2.31 22.80
C LEU A 32 3.19 -2.41 21.84
N TYR A 33 3.02 -1.40 20.99
CA TYR A 33 2.07 -1.41 19.86
C TYR A 33 2.77 -1.97 18.61
N GLY A 34 3.20 -3.25 18.70
CA GLY A 34 3.96 -3.92 17.66
C GLY A 34 3.13 -4.29 16.42
N GLU A 35 1.81 -4.15 16.49
CA GLU A 35 0.90 -4.31 15.37
C GLU A 35 0.90 -3.13 14.40
N ASP A 36 1.37 -1.95 14.83
CA ASP A 36 1.44 -0.73 14.04
C ASP A 36 0.08 -0.40 13.36
N ILE A 37 0.08 -0.12 12.05
CA ILE A 37 -1.16 0.14 11.26
C ILE A 37 -1.97 -1.13 10.97
N PHE A 38 -1.41 -2.32 11.25
CA PHE A 38 -2.03 -3.61 10.97
C PHE A 38 -2.97 -4.04 12.10
N VAL A 39 -4.07 -3.31 12.25
CA VAL A 39 -5.13 -3.61 13.22
C VAL A 39 -6.42 -4.00 12.49
N GLY A 40 -7.23 -4.88 13.12
CA GLY A 40 -8.50 -5.32 12.56
C GLY A 40 -8.34 -5.95 11.15
N TYR A 41 -9.26 -5.61 10.23
CA TYR A 41 -9.25 -6.17 8.87
C TYR A 41 -7.92 -5.90 8.11
N ARG A 42 -7.21 -4.80 8.41
CA ARG A 42 -5.91 -4.50 7.79
C ARG A 42 -4.91 -5.61 8.04
N TYR A 43 -4.89 -6.17 9.26
CA TYR A 43 -4.06 -7.32 9.62
C TYR A 43 -4.58 -8.61 8.99
N TYR A 44 -5.85 -8.96 9.28
CA TYR A 44 -6.39 -10.25 8.89
C TYR A 44 -6.42 -10.46 7.39
N ASP A 45 -6.81 -9.43 6.63
CA ASP A 45 -6.87 -9.50 5.17
C ASP A 45 -5.46 -9.56 4.55
N THR A 46 -4.48 -8.78 5.09
CA THR A 46 -3.10 -8.78 4.60
C THR A 46 -2.39 -10.10 4.89
N LYS A 47 -2.54 -10.63 6.09
CA LYS A 47 -1.95 -11.91 6.49
C LYS A 47 -2.77 -13.12 6.05
N LYS A 48 -3.96 -12.90 5.45
CA LYS A 48 -4.90 -13.95 5.04
C LYS A 48 -5.27 -14.89 6.19
N VAL A 49 -5.41 -14.33 7.39
CA VAL A 49 -5.83 -15.08 8.59
C VAL A 49 -7.34 -15.23 8.52
N PRO A 50 -7.88 -16.47 8.60
CA PRO A 50 -9.30 -16.69 8.57
C PRO A 50 -9.97 -16.10 9.84
N VAL A 51 -11.12 -15.49 9.65
CA VAL A 51 -11.87 -14.82 10.72
C VAL A 51 -13.29 -15.38 10.82
N ARG A 52 -13.89 -15.27 11.99
CA ARG A 52 -15.27 -15.68 12.18
C ARG A 52 -16.27 -14.70 11.55
N TYR A 53 -15.97 -13.40 11.67
CA TYR A 53 -16.74 -12.33 11.03
C TYR A 53 -15.76 -11.27 10.54
N ALA A 54 -15.82 -10.98 9.27
CA ALA A 54 -15.04 -9.92 8.66
C ALA A 54 -15.56 -8.53 9.08
N PHE A 55 -14.74 -7.52 8.91
CA PHE A 55 -15.16 -6.13 9.12
C PHE A 55 -16.31 -5.77 8.19
N GLY A 56 -17.37 -5.23 8.76
CA GLY A 56 -18.60 -4.90 8.02
C GLY A 56 -19.56 -6.08 7.85
N HIS A 57 -19.24 -7.27 8.40
CA HIS A 57 -20.14 -8.42 8.35
C HIS A 57 -21.50 -8.08 8.97
N GLY A 58 -22.56 -8.51 8.30
CA GLY A 58 -23.92 -8.40 8.79
C GLY A 58 -24.88 -9.21 7.93
N LEU A 59 -26.03 -9.48 8.48
CA LEU A 59 -27.10 -10.21 7.79
C LEU A 59 -28.22 -9.23 7.41
N SER A 60 -28.97 -9.57 6.39
CA SER A 60 -30.16 -8.83 5.96
C SER A 60 -31.30 -9.79 5.70
N TYR A 61 -32.54 -9.31 5.82
CA TYR A 61 -33.74 -10.05 5.42
C TYR A 61 -34.05 -9.92 3.93
N THR A 62 -33.16 -9.27 3.18
CA THR A 62 -33.25 -9.10 1.73
C THR A 62 -31.86 -9.21 1.10
N GLU A 63 -31.81 -9.30 -0.22
CA GLU A 63 -30.60 -9.41 -0.99
C GLU A 63 -30.33 -8.15 -1.80
N PHE A 64 -29.03 -7.81 -1.98
CA PHE A 64 -28.63 -6.64 -2.73
C PHE A 64 -27.66 -7.04 -3.86
N ALA A 65 -27.91 -6.48 -5.04
CA ALA A 65 -27.03 -6.57 -6.19
C ALA A 65 -26.28 -5.23 -6.37
N TYR A 66 -25.03 -5.34 -6.80
CA TYR A 66 -24.17 -4.21 -7.13
C TYR A 66 -23.88 -4.20 -8.63
N GLY A 67 -23.84 -3.04 -9.24
CA GLY A 67 -23.58 -2.90 -10.67
C GLY A 67 -23.14 -1.52 -11.09
N ASP A 68 -22.86 -1.36 -12.38
CA ASP A 68 -22.62 -0.09 -13.06
C ASP A 68 -21.55 0.79 -12.37
N LEU A 69 -20.40 0.18 -11.98
CA LEU A 69 -19.29 0.94 -11.45
C LEU A 69 -18.71 1.87 -12.53
N ASN A 70 -18.71 3.17 -12.23
CA ASN A 70 -18.18 4.21 -13.08
C ASN A 70 -17.25 5.12 -12.29
N LEU A 71 -16.11 5.43 -12.88
CA LEU A 71 -15.14 6.38 -12.37
C LEU A 71 -15.17 7.64 -13.23
N SER A 72 -15.08 8.83 -12.63
CA SER A 72 -15.02 10.10 -13.37
C SER A 72 -13.80 10.21 -14.26
N SER A 73 -12.70 9.51 -13.93
CA SER A 73 -11.47 9.42 -14.69
C SER A 73 -10.77 8.09 -14.44
N ALA A 74 -9.99 7.60 -15.40
CA ALA A 74 -9.06 6.49 -15.22
C ALA A 74 -7.66 6.96 -14.75
N GLN A 75 -7.42 8.27 -14.73
CA GLN A 75 -6.17 8.89 -14.29
C GLN A 75 -6.48 9.95 -13.24
N MET A 76 -5.56 10.15 -12.31
CA MET A 76 -5.69 11.07 -11.19
C MET A 76 -4.31 11.63 -10.81
N THR A 77 -4.26 12.90 -10.43
CA THR A 77 -3.08 13.60 -9.92
C THR A 77 -3.29 14.05 -8.48
N ASP A 78 -2.29 14.72 -7.90
CA ASP A 78 -2.35 15.22 -6.51
C ASP A 78 -3.51 16.21 -6.25
N GLU A 79 -3.97 16.93 -7.27
CA GLU A 79 -4.99 17.98 -7.15
C GLU A 79 -6.40 17.50 -7.53
N ASP A 80 -6.52 16.31 -8.08
CA ASP A 80 -7.78 15.78 -8.59
C ASP A 80 -8.65 15.17 -7.47
N ILE A 81 -9.96 15.21 -7.72
CA ILE A 81 -10.95 14.46 -6.95
C ILE A 81 -11.60 13.45 -7.88
N LEU A 82 -11.44 12.17 -7.57
CA LEU A 82 -12.07 11.08 -8.29
C LEU A 82 -13.47 10.82 -7.74
N THR A 83 -14.48 10.94 -8.58
CA THR A 83 -15.84 10.52 -8.23
C THR A 83 -16.04 9.06 -8.63
N VAL A 84 -16.38 8.23 -7.65
CA VAL A 84 -16.71 6.81 -7.80
C VAL A 84 -18.20 6.64 -7.66
N SER A 85 -18.91 6.21 -8.71
CA SER A 85 -20.35 5.99 -8.69
C SER A 85 -20.68 4.56 -9.09
N PHE A 86 -21.68 3.98 -8.43
CA PHE A 86 -22.16 2.61 -8.71
C PHE A 86 -23.61 2.48 -8.27
N LYS A 87 -24.27 1.42 -8.75
CA LYS A 87 -25.66 1.16 -8.40
C LYS A 87 -25.78 0.04 -7.39
N VAL A 88 -26.76 0.21 -6.48
CA VAL A 88 -27.19 -0.83 -5.53
C VAL A 88 -28.68 -1.05 -5.70
N LYS A 89 -29.07 -2.30 -5.88
CA LYS A 89 -30.46 -2.73 -6.08
C LYS A 89 -30.87 -3.74 -5.03
N ASN A 90 -32.02 -3.55 -4.44
CA ASN A 90 -32.66 -4.58 -3.61
C ASN A 90 -33.35 -5.59 -4.53
N THR A 91 -32.83 -6.81 -4.57
CA THR A 91 -33.36 -7.91 -5.40
C THR A 91 -34.32 -8.82 -4.66
N GLY A 92 -34.45 -8.62 -3.34
CA GLY A 92 -35.37 -9.39 -2.51
C GLY A 92 -36.78 -8.80 -2.44
N LYS A 93 -37.59 -9.39 -1.56
CA LYS A 93 -39.03 -9.07 -1.41
C LYS A 93 -39.34 -8.15 -0.22
N THR A 94 -38.32 -7.84 0.60
CA THR A 94 -38.46 -7.05 1.82
C THR A 94 -37.59 -5.80 1.70
N GLU A 95 -38.05 -4.69 2.26
CA GLU A 95 -37.20 -3.49 2.36
C GLU A 95 -35.98 -3.77 3.23
N GLY A 96 -34.87 -3.08 2.96
CA GLY A 96 -33.66 -3.24 3.74
C GLY A 96 -32.72 -2.06 3.62
N LYS A 97 -31.70 -2.07 4.48
CA LYS A 97 -30.61 -1.09 4.45
C LYS A 97 -29.31 -1.80 4.14
N GLU A 98 -28.61 -1.28 3.15
CA GLU A 98 -27.30 -1.74 2.73
C GLU A 98 -26.23 -0.76 3.22
N VAL A 99 -25.11 -1.29 3.75
CA VAL A 99 -23.92 -0.48 4.01
C VAL A 99 -22.88 -0.84 2.97
N VAL A 100 -22.73 0.05 2.01
CA VAL A 100 -21.72 -0.10 0.96
C VAL A 100 -20.40 0.48 1.44
N GLN A 101 -19.31 -0.19 1.14
CA GLN A 101 -17.96 0.15 1.59
C GLN A 101 -17.05 0.34 0.38
N LEU A 102 -16.29 1.41 0.37
CA LEU A 102 -15.29 1.72 -0.64
C LEU A 102 -13.90 1.55 -0.02
N TYR A 103 -13.10 0.70 -0.63
CA TYR A 103 -11.71 0.47 -0.25
C TYR A 103 -10.77 0.88 -1.39
N VAL A 104 -9.56 1.24 -1.01
CA VAL A 104 -8.45 1.46 -1.93
C VAL A 104 -7.36 0.46 -1.62
N ALA A 105 -6.84 -0.19 -2.67
CA ALA A 105 -5.69 -1.07 -2.62
C ALA A 105 -4.55 -0.43 -3.42
N ASP A 106 -3.38 -0.34 -2.80
CA ASP A 106 -2.14 0.07 -3.44
C ASP A 106 -1.56 -1.12 -4.21
N MET A 107 -1.40 -0.97 -5.53
CA MET A 107 -0.80 -1.97 -6.41
C MET A 107 0.66 -1.64 -6.75
N CYS A 108 1.23 -0.58 -6.15
CA CYS A 108 2.61 -0.13 -6.41
C CYS A 108 3.68 -1.00 -5.73
N GLY A 109 3.26 -1.93 -4.85
CA GLY A 109 4.15 -2.92 -4.23
C GLY A 109 4.86 -2.44 -2.97
N ILE A 110 4.36 -1.41 -2.29
CA ILE A 110 4.88 -0.99 -0.99
C ILE A 110 4.52 -2.06 0.05
N SER A 111 5.52 -2.75 0.57
CA SER A 111 5.35 -3.92 1.45
C SER A 111 4.79 -3.60 2.84
N GLU A 112 4.89 -2.36 3.28
CA GLU A 112 4.49 -1.92 4.63
C GLU A 112 3.07 -1.35 4.68
N ARG A 113 2.26 -1.61 3.64
CA ARG A 113 0.86 -1.17 3.59
C ARG A 113 -0.11 -2.34 3.67
N PRO A 114 -1.30 -2.13 4.28
CA PRO A 114 -2.40 -3.09 4.19
C PRO A 114 -2.81 -3.33 2.75
N VAL A 115 -3.23 -4.57 2.43
CA VAL A 115 -3.70 -4.91 1.07
C VAL A 115 -4.86 -4.05 0.57
N LYS A 116 -5.60 -3.43 1.47
CA LYS A 116 -6.64 -2.43 1.18
C LYS A 116 -6.99 -1.63 2.42
N GLU A 117 -7.50 -0.43 2.22
CA GLU A 117 -7.94 0.46 3.27
C GLU A 117 -9.33 1.04 2.97
N LEU A 118 -10.21 1.05 3.97
CA LEU A 118 -11.53 1.69 3.87
C LEU A 118 -11.36 3.21 3.76
N LYS A 119 -11.88 3.79 2.69
CA LYS A 119 -11.83 5.24 2.43
C LYS A 119 -13.21 5.89 2.40
N GLY A 120 -14.26 5.10 2.21
CA GLY A 120 -15.62 5.62 2.24
C GLY A 120 -16.65 4.55 2.56
N PHE A 121 -17.79 4.97 3.06
CA PHE A 121 -18.97 4.12 3.23
C PHE A 121 -20.25 4.94 3.14
N ALA A 122 -21.34 4.27 2.75
CA ALA A 122 -22.68 4.87 2.78
C ALA A 122 -23.72 3.83 3.19
N LYS A 123 -24.74 4.28 3.94
CA LYS A 123 -25.89 3.44 4.30
C LYS A 123 -27.09 3.82 3.44
N VAL A 124 -27.55 2.89 2.62
CA VAL A 124 -28.62 3.11 1.64
C VAL A 124 -29.85 2.30 2.03
N HIS A 125 -30.99 2.95 2.15
CA HIS A 125 -32.29 2.29 2.33
C HIS A 125 -32.95 2.04 0.96
N LEU A 126 -33.41 0.82 0.73
CA LEU A 126 -33.96 0.36 -0.54
C LEU A 126 -35.24 -0.45 -0.32
N LEU A 127 -36.32 -0.05 -1.00
CA LEU A 127 -37.55 -0.84 -1.11
C LEU A 127 -37.33 -2.05 -2.02
N PRO A 128 -38.20 -3.08 -1.96
CA PRO A 128 -38.12 -4.21 -2.88
C PRO A 128 -38.11 -3.78 -4.35
N GLY A 129 -37.10 -4.23 -5.10
CA GLY A 129 -36.89 -3.86 -6.50
C GLY A 129 -36.30 -2.46 -6.73
N GLU A 130 -36.18 -1.63 -5.71
CA GLU A 130 -35.60 -0.29 -5.82
C GLU A 130 -34.09 -0.36 -6.11
N GLU A 131 -33.63 0.57 -6.96
CA GLU A 131 -32.23 0.77 -7.30
C GLU A 131 -31.84 2.21 -7.01
N LYS A 132 -30.68 2.43 -6.38
CA LYS A 132 -30.11 3.76 -6.12
C LYS A 132 -28.67 3.82 -6.60
N THR A 133 -28.30 4.97 -7.14
CA THR A 133 -26.90 5.29 -7.41
C THR A 133 -26.28 5.85 -6.13
N VAL A 134 -25.13 5.30 -5.78
CA VAL A 134 -24.27 5.79 -4.69
C VAL A 134 -23.04 6.44 -5.31
N SER A 135 -22.65 7.59 -4.79
CA SER A 135 -21.47 8.32 -5.24
C SER A 135 -20.59 8.66 -4.04
N MET A 136 -19.29 8.46 -4.19
CA MET A 136 -18.25 8.77 -3.20
C MET A 136 -17.07 9.45 -3.88
N GLU A 137 -16.37 10.28 -3.14
CA GLU A 137 -15.19 11.00 -3.63
C GLU A 137 -13.92 10.42 -3.01
N ILE A 138 -12.86 10.35 -3.81
CA ILE A 138 -11.51 9.94 -3.44
C ILE A 138 -10.56 11.06 -3.83
N SER A 139 -9.76 11.51 -2.89
CA SER A 139 -8.69 12.48 -3.08
C SER A 139 -7.31 11.79 -3.06
N ALA A 140 -6.26 12.50 -3.44
CA ALA A 140 -4.88 12.01 -3.31
C ALA A 140 -4.54 11.62 -1.85
N ARG A 141 -5.17 12.29 -0.87
CA ARG A 141 -5.02 11.97 0.55
C ARG A 141 -5.50 10.56 0.90
N ASP A 142 -6.52 10.06 0.21
CA ASP A 142 -7.06 8.72 0.43
C ASP A 142 -6.15 7.61 -0.12
N LEU A 143 -5.29 7.96 -1.09
CA LEU A 143 -4.27 7.07 -1.65
C LEU A 143 -2.98 7.08 -0.82
N SER A 144 -2.79 8.11 0.03
CA SER A 144 -1.52 8.42 0.71
C SER A 144 -1.28 7.59 1.98
N TYR A 145 0.00 7.44 2.30
CA TYR A 145 0.52 7.11 3.63
C TYR A 145 1.38 8.27 4.15
N TYR A 146 1.69 8.26 5.45
CA TYR A 146 2.59 9.26 6.02
C TYR A 146 4.03 8.87 5.73
N GLU A 147 4.76 9.76 5.06
CA GLU A 147 6.16 9.56 4.71
C GLU A 147 7.03 10.43 5.61
N GLU A 148 7.82 9.80 6.49
CA GLU A 148 8.65 10.51 7.48
C GLU A 148 9.70 11.42 6.85
N ARG A 149 10.27 11.01 5.70
CA ARG A 149 11.28 11.82 4.97
C ARG A 149 10.72 13.13 4.43
N LEU A 150 9.43 13.15 4.08
CA LEU A 150 8.73 14.37 3.69
C LEU A 150 8.13 15.11 4.88
N GLY A 151 7.90 14.43 6.01
CA GLY A 151 7.10 14.94 7.10
C GLY A 151 5.66 15.23 6.67
N ASP A 152 5.16 14.55 5.63
CA ASP A 152 3.86 14.80 4.99
C ASP A 152 3.28 13.50 4.41
N TRP A 153 2.07 13.62 3.90
CA TRP A 153 1.34 12.54 3.24
C TRP A 153 1.79 12.39 1.78
N TYR A 154 2.09 11.16 1.42
CA TYR A 154 2.62 10.81 0.11
C TYR A 154 1.86 9.62 -0.49
N ALA A 155 1.49 9.74 -1.76
CA ALA A 155 0.98 8.65 -2.59
C ALA A 155 1.98 8.46 -3.75
N PRO A 156 2.62 7.29 -3.89
CA PRO A 156 3.51 7.04 -5.02
C PRO A 156 2.74 6.97 -6.34
N SER A 157 3.38 7.37 -7.42
CA SER A 157 2.83 7.17 -8.76
C SER A 157 2.70 5.68 -9.05
N GLY A 158 1.58 5.28 -9.64
CA GLY A 158 1.33 3.91 -10.03
C GLY A 158 -0.16 3.54 -10.06
N THR A 159 -0.44 2.26 -10.04
CA THR A 159 -1.81 1.75 -10.13
C THR A 159 -2.43 1.59 -8.74
N TYR A 160 -3.64 2.09 -8.58
CA TYR A 160 -4.48 1.88 -7.41
C TYR A 160 -5.78 1.19 -7.81
N ARG A 161 -6.24 0.28 -6.99
CA ARG A 161 -7.50 -0.43 -7.22
C ARG A 161 -8.58 0.07 -6.28
N ILE A 162 -9.66 0.55 -6.85
CA ILE A 162 -10.88 0.92 -6.15
C ILE A 162 -11.73 -0.34 -6.01
N LEU A 163 -12.16 -0.65 -4.78
CA LEU A 163 -12.92 -1.85 -4.46
C LEU A 163 -14.22 -1.43 -3.79
N ILE A 164 -15.35 -1.93 -4.29
CA ILE A 164 -16.66 -1.70 -3.69
C ILE A 164 -17.16 -3.03 -3.12
N GLY A 165 -17.53 -3.03 -1.87
CA GLY A 165 -17.95 -4.24 -1.19
C GLY A 165 -19.04 -4.02 -0.15
N HIS A 166 -19.51 -5.13 0.33
CA HIS A 166 -20.46 -5.30 1.41
C HIS A 166 -19.76 -5.44 2.77
N ALA A 167 -18.62 -6.12 2.76
CA ALA A 167 -17.74 -6.34 3.90
C ALA A 167 -16.30 -6.40 3.41
N SER A 168 -15.33 -6.45 4.32
CA SER A 168 -13.92 -6.46 3.90
C SER A 168 -13.54 -7.70 3.10
N ASP A 169 -14.18 -8.83 3.34
CA ASP A 169 -14.01 -10.09 2.62
C ASP A 169 -15.00 -10.30 1.47
N ASP A 170 -15.96 -9.40 1.27
CA ASP A 170 -17.00 -9.49 0.24
C ASP A 170 -16.95 -8.27 -0.70
N VAL A 171 -15.96 -8.28 -1.60
CA VAL A 171 -15.81 -7.28 -2.66
C VAL A 171 -16.66 -7.68 -3.87
N ARG A 172 -17.51 -6.76 -4.34
CA ARG A 172 -18.47 -6.98 -5.43
C ARG A 172 -18.05 -6.35 -6.75
N LEU A 173 -17.44 -5.16 -6.69
CA LEU A 173 -17.01 -4.42 -7.88
C LEU A 173 -15.58 -3.92 -7.66
N HIS A 174 -14.84 -3.80 -8.76
CA HIS A 174 -13.52 -3.17 -8.73
C HIS A 174 -13.21 -2.45 -10.05
N ALA A 175 -12.36 -1.46 -9.97
CA ALA A 175 -11.77 -0.77 -11.11
C ALA A 175 -10.39 -0.23 -10.74
N ASP A 176 -9.49 -0.15 -11.71
CA ASP A 176 -8.14 0.37 -11.52
C ASP A 176 -8.03 1.80 -12.04
N ILE A 177 -7.22 2.60 -11.35
CA ILE A 177 -6.84 3.95 -11.75
C ILE A 177 -5.32 4.06 -11.78
N ILE A 178 -4.82 4.98 -12.60
CA ILE A 178 -3.41 5.38 -12.62
C ILE A 178 -3.31 6.71 -11.87
N PHE A 179 -2.49 6.73 -10.83
CA PHE A 179 -2.18 7.95 -10.08
C PHE A 179 -0.78 8.44 -10.44
N GLU A 180 -0.64 9.74 -10.66
CA GLU A 180 0.62 10.40 -10.94
C GLU A 180 0.83 11.55 -9.96
N THR A 181 1.87 11.45 -9.11
CA THR A 181 2.27 12.52 -8.20
C THR A 181 3.42 13.31 -8.78
N GLN A 182 3.44 14.62 -8.49
CA GLN A 182 4.58 15.50 -8.75
C GLN A 182 5.49 15.64 -7.52
N LYS A 183 5.12 15.04 -6.39
CA LYS A 183 5.94 15.04 -5.19
C LYS A 183 7.10 14.06 -5.37
N GLU A 184 8.32 14.54 -5.22
CA GLU A 184 9.51 13.71 -5.18
C GLU A 184 9.88 13.36 -3.74
N LEU A 185 10.22 12.08 -3.50
CA LEU A 185 10.76 11.68 -2.21
C LEU A 185 12.20 12.12 -2.09
N PRO A 186 12.57 12.88 -1.04
CA PRO A 186 13.95 13.22 -0.82
C PRO A 186 14.75 11.94 -0.54
N LEU A 187 15.75 11.68 -1.36
CA LEU A 187 16.71 10.61 -1.11
C LEU A 187 17.62 11.02 0.05
N CYS A 188 17.54 10.27 1.15
CA CYS A 188 18.48 10.38 2.26
C CYS A 188 19.39 9.16 2.25
N VAL A 189 20.67 9.38 2.02
CA VAL A 189 21.64 8.29 1.86
C VAL A 189 22.14 7.85 3.22
N ASP A 190 22.02 6.56 3.49
CA ASP A 190 22.58 5.87 4.65
C ASP A 190 23.23 4.54 4.27
N PHE A 191 23.66 3.75 5.25
CA PHE A 191 24.26 2.43 5.02
C PHE A 191 23.31 1.41 4.40
N THR A 192 22.01 1.63 4.47
CA THR A 192 20.98 0.71 3.93
C THR A 192 20.54 1.10 2.52
N THR A 193 20.83 2.32 2.08
CA THR A 193 20.52 2.81 0.73
C THR A 193 21.21 1.92 -0.31
N THR A 194 20.45 1.46 -1.29
CA THR A 194 20.92 0.55 -2.33
C THR A 194 21.64 1.29 -3.45
N PHE A 195 22.52 0.56 -4.16
CA PHE A 195 23.13 1.14 -5.38
C PHE A 195 22.10 1.46 -6.45
N GLY A 196 20.98 0.72 -6.50
CA GLY A 196 19.87 0.98 -7.42
C GLY A 196 19.25 2.35 -7.18
N GLU A 197 18.86 2.67 -5.94
CA GLU A 197 18.31 3.97 -5.57
C GLU A 197 19.26 5.13 -5.94
N LEU A 198 20.57 4.93 -5.73
CA LEU A 198 21.58 5.92 -6.06
C LEU A 198 21.81 6.08 -7.56
N LEU A 199 21.72 4.99 -8.34
CA LEU A 199 21.85 5.00 -9.79
C LEU A 199 20.63 5.60 -10.50
N ASP A 200 19.46 5.50 -9.90
CA ASP A 200 18.22 6.06 -10.45
C ASP A 200 18.08 7.56 -10.17
N HIS A 201 18.84 8.09 -9.21
CA HIS A 201 18.81 9.52 -8.88
C HIS A 201 19.86 10.31 -9.66
N THR A 202 19.43 11.35 -10.38
CA THR A 202 20.24 12.11 -11.35
C THR A 202 21.53 12.69 -10.78
N LYS A 203 21.52 13.16 -9.51
CA LYS A 203 22.69 13.77 -8.86
C LYS A 203 23.70 12.74 -8.36
N THR A 204 23.26 11.57 -7.92
CA THR A 204 24.13 10.55 -7.32
C THR A 204 24.62 9.51 -8.33
N ALA A 205 23.88 9.29 -9.43
CA ALA A 205 24.23 8.33 -10.47
C ALA A 205 25.66 8.46 -11.02
N PRO A 206 26.19 9.66 -11.32
CA PRO A 206 27.55 9.80 -11.83
C PRO A 206 28.62 9.28 -10.85
N VAL A 207 28.46 9.60 -9.55
CA VAL A 207 29.40 9.22 -8.50
C VAL A 207 29.40 7.70 -8.30
N ILE A 208 28.20 7.10 -8.31
CA ILE A 208 28.07 5.66 -8.11
C ILE A 208 28.52 4.87 -9.35
N THR A 209 28.26 5.40 -10.55
CA THR A 209 28.77 4.80 -11.78
C THR A 209 30.28 4.74 -11.80
N GLU A 210 30.96 5.81 -11.37
CA GLU A 210 32.41 5.84 -11.24
C GLU A 210 32.92 4.85 -10.18
N LEU A 211 32.25 4.79 -9.03
CA LEU A 211 32.58 3.85 -7.95
C LEU A 211 32.44 2.38 -8.41
N LEU A 212 31.43 2.06 -9.19
CA LEU A 212 31.15 0.71 -9.67
C LEU A 212 31.92 0.36 -10.96
N ALA A 213 32.59 1.30 -11.60
CA ALA A 213 33.29 1.09 -12.86
C ALA A 213 34.31 -0.08 -12.84
N PRO A 214 35.10 -0.27 -11.78
CA PRO A 214 36.01 -1.43 -11.70
C PRO A 214 35.27 -2.78 -11.67
N LEU A 215 34.14 -2.82 -10.96
CA LEU A 215 33.29 -4.01 -10.84
C LEU A 215 32.59 -4.33 -12.17
N ALA A 216 32.10 -3.32 -12.86
CA ALA A 216 31.50 -3.44 -14.17
C ALA A 216 32.53 -3.91 -15.24
N ALA A 217 33.76 -3.40 -15.19
CA ALA A 217 34.85 -3.82 -16.07
C ALA A 217 35.23 -5.29 -15.83
N ALA A 218 35.29 -5.72 -14.57
CA ALA A 218 35.56 -7.13 -14.22
C ALA A 218 34.43 -8.06 -14.71
N ALA A 219 33.19 -7.64 -14.58
CA ALA A 219 32.03 -8.40 -15.08
C ALA A 219 32.03 -8.49 -16.63
N ALA A 220 32.38 -7.40 -17.31
CA ALA A 220 32.45 -7.36 -18.77
C ALA A 220 33.60 -8.25 -19.36
N SER A 221 34.69 -8.45 -18.61
CA SER A 221 35.83 -9.29 -19.01
C SER A 221 35.62 -10.78 -18.75
N ALA A 222 34.52 -11.19 -18.13
CA ALA A 222 34.18 -12.58 -17.89
C ALA A 222 33.73 -13.26 -19.21
N GLU A 223 34.66 -13.86 -19.94
CA GLU A 223 34.36 -14.60 -21.16
C GLU A 223 33.47 -15.82 -20.86
N GLY A 224 32.37 -15.96 -21.62
CA GLY A 224 31.47 -17.13 -21.55
C GLY A 224 30.20 -16.98 -20.70
N MET A 225 29.93 -15.83 -20.10
CA MET A 225 28.65 -15.60 -19.40
C MET A 225 27.54 -15.24 -20.39
N SER A 226 26.39 -15.91 -20.25
CA SER A 226 25.20 -15.56 -21.02
C SER A 226 24.64 -14.17 -20.64
N ASP A 227 23.91 -13.51 -21.56
CA ASP A 227 23.32 -12.21 -21.31
C ASP A 227 22.32 -12.22 -20.15
N GLU A 228 21.69 -13.35 -19.87
CA GLU A 228 20.83 -13.54 -18.71
C GLU A 228 21.59 -13.46 -17.39
N TYR A 229 22.78 -14.08 -17.32
CA TYR A 229 23.64 -14.00 -16.14
C TYR A 229 24.21 -12.59 -15.92
N LYS A 230 24.50 -11.86 -16.99
CA LYS A 230 24.94 -10.45 -16.88
C LYS A 230 23.82 -9.57 -16.30
N LYS A 231 22.60 -9.69 -16.84
CA LYS A 231 21.43 -8.98 -16.32
C LYS A 231 21.13 -9.31 -14.85
N LEU A 232 21.24 -10.58 -14.48
CA LEU A 232 21.06 -10.99 -13.09
C LEU A 232 22.14 -10.37 -12.19
N GLY A 233 23.41 -10.34 -12.64
CA GLY A 233 24.50 -9.68 -11.92
C GLY A 233 24.27 -8.18 -11.72
N GLU A 234 23.82 -7.48 -12.74
CA GLU A 234 23.45 -6.07 -12.66
C GLU A 234 22.30 -5.85 -11.66
N GLN A 235 21.27 -6.69 -11.69
CA GLN A 235 20.16 -6.61 -10.75
C GLN A 235 20.60 -6.87 -9.31
N VAL A 236 21.47 -7.86 -9.09
CA VAL A 236 22.03 -8.14 -7.75
C VAL A 236 22.82 -6.95 -7.23
N ILE A 237 23.65 -6.30 -8.08
CA ILE A 237 24.41 -5.10 -7.68
C ILE A 237 23.45 -3.96 -7.31
N ARG A 238 22.38 -3.75 -8.07
CA ARG A 238 21.41 -2.71 -7.80
C ARG A 238 20.73 -2.89 -6.43
N GLU A 239 20.46 -4.12 -6.04
CA GLU A 239 19.82 -4.46 -4.74
C GLU A 239 20.79 -4.43 -3.55
N MET A 240 22.12 -4.33 -3.80
CA MET A 240 23.10 -4.28 -2.73
C MET A 240 23.07 -2.92 -2.01
N PRO A 241 22.99 -2.90 -0.66
CA PRO A 241 23.08 -1.67 0.12
C PRO A 241 24.54 -1.20 0.27
N LEU A 242 24.72 0.11 0.52
CA LEU A 242 26.05 0.72 0.71
C LEU A 242 26.89 0.05 1.81
N LYS A 243 26.27 -0.53 2.83
CA LYS A 243 27.00 -1.32 3.86
C LYS A 243 27.85 -2.45 3.29
N PHE A 244 27.55 -2.93 2.08
CA PHE A 244 28.37 -3.93 1.39
C PHE A 244 29.81 -3.45 1.19
N LEU A 245 30.02 -2.15 1.03
CA LEU A 245 31.34 -1.55 0.89
C LEU A 245 32.21 -1.71 2.14
N LEU A 246 31.61 -1.89 3.34
CA LEU A 246 32.36 -2.13 4.58
C LEU A 246 33.25 -3.37 4.52
N GLY A 247 32.95 -4.33 3.63
CA GLY A 247 33.80 -5.49 3.35
C GLY A 247 34.96 -5.21 2.39
N GLN A 248 34.97 -4.05 1.73
CA GLN A 248 35.93 -3.71 0.66
C GLN A 248 36.79 -2.48 0.97
N MET A 249 36.29 -1.55 1.82
CA MET A 249 37.00 -0.35 2.21
C MET A 249 36.77 -0.01 3.69
N PRO A 250 37.65 0.83 4.31
CA PRO A 250 37.47 1.28 5.69
C PRO A 250 36.13 1.98 5.91
N GLY A 251 35.50 1.73 7.07
CA GLY A 251 34.20 2.30 7.41
C GLY A 251 34.15 3.83 7.33
N GLU A 252 35.23 4.52 7.73
CA GLU A 252 35.35 5.99 7.64
C GLU A 252 35.21 6.48 6.17
N GLN A 253 35.70 5.72 5.19
CA GLN A 253 35.56 6.08 3.78
C GLN A 253 34.12 5.91 3.29
N VAL A 254 33.41 4.89 3.79
CA VAL A 254 31.98 4.70 3.48
C VAL A 254 31.16 5.82 4.09
N GLU A 255 31.45 6.23 5.33
CA GLU A 255 30.78 7.38 5.99
C GLU A 255 31.05 8.71 5.24
N GLN A 256 32.29 8.91 4.78
CA GLN A 256 32.62 10.07 3.95
C GLN A 256 31.87 10.08 2.62
N LEU A 257 31.75 8.93 1.96
CA LEU A 257 30.95 8.78 0.74
C LEU A 257 29.50 9.13 0.99
N ILE A 258 28.90 8.60 2.07
CA ILE A 258 27.51 8.90 2.47
C ILE A 258 27.36 10.41 2.71
N GLY A 259 28.29 11.03 3.43
CA GLY A 259 28.29 12.47 3.67
C GLY A 259 28.37 13.29 2.37
N GLN A 260 29.22 12.90 1.44
CA GLN A 260 29.33 13.54 0.12
C GLN A 260 28.04 13.42 -0.69
N LEU A 261 27.43 12.22 -0.73
CA LEU A 261 26.18 11.99 -1.45
C LEU A 261 25.03 12.83 -0.85
N ASN A 262 24.91 12.88 0.46
CA ASN A 262 23.91 13.74 1.12
C ASN A 262 24.16 15.25 0.87
N CYS A 263 25.40 15.69 0.82
CA CYS A 263 25.73 17.06 0.44
C CYS A 263 25.34 17.38 -1.02
N LEU A 264 25.51 16.44 -1.95
CA LEU A 264 25.08 16.59 -3.34
C LEU A 264 23.55 16.67 -3.47
N LEU A 265 22.84 15.92 -2.64
CA LEU A 265 21.36 15.92 -2.63
C LEU A 265 20.80 17.21 -2.05
N ALA A 266 21.49 17.84 -1.09
CA ALA A 266 21.07 19.09 -0.46
C ALA A 266 21.29 20.36 -1.32
N GLN A 267 22.04 20.27 -2.42
CA GLN A 267 22.25 21.35 -3.41
C GLN A 267 21.12 21.35 -4.48
#